data_70ece0c3fe7e10750b3ed1c0242f32d0
#
_entry.id   70ece0c3fe7e10750b3ed1c0242f32d0
#
_cell.length_a   1.000
_cell.length_b   1.000
_cell.length_c   1.000
_cell.angle_alpha   90.00
_cell.angle_beta   90.00
_cell.angle_gamma   90.00
#
_symmetry.space_group_name_H-M   'P 1'
#
loop_
_entity.id
_entity.type
_entity.pdbx_description
1 polymer ?
#
loop_
_entity_poly.entity_id
_entity_poly.type
_entity_poly.pdbx_seq_one_letter_code
_entity_poly.pdbx_strand_id
1 'polypeptide(L)'
;VDVLKTITLMPGVQSAGEGNTGFYVRGGGPDQNLILLDEAPVYNASHLLGFFSVFNADAVKEMELMKGGIPSEYGGRLSSVLDIKMNEGNQRKTTVKGGLGLIASRLTIESPFFGATKDKASFIVSGRRTYADIFLKAAPDTSLRDAKLYFYDLSAKVNYKLNDNNRIFLSGYFGRDVFAFGDSFGFNWGNTTG
;
A
#
# COMPACT_ATOMS: atom_id res chain seq x y z
N VAL A 1 -6.96 9.90 -2.56
CA VAL A 1 -6.31 10.31 -1.29
C VAL A 1 -5.28 9.27 -0.95
N ASP A 2 -4.07 9.69 -0.59
CA ASP A 2 -3.01 8.78 -0.15
C ASP A 2 -3.20 8.43 1.33
N VAL A 3 -3.12 7.14 1.65
CA VAL A 3 -3.40 6.60 2.98
C VAL A 3 -2.42 7.15 4.03
N LEU A 4 -1.12 7.19 3.73
CA LEU A 4 -0.12 7.71 4.67
C LEU A 4 -0.21 9.22 4.87
N LYS A 5 -0.63 9.96 3.85
CA LYS A 5 -0.83 11.41 3.99
C LYS A 5 -1.97 11.78 4.94
N THR A 6 -2.95 10.91 5.13
CA THR A 6 -4.01 11.18 6.13
C THR A 6 -3.51 11.10 7.57
N ILE A 7 -2.45 10.35 7.83
CA ILE A 7 -1.85 10.21 9.16
C ILE A 7 -1.18 11.53 9.59
N THR A 8 -0.64 12.30 8.65
CA THR A 8 0.01 13.58 8.97
C THR A 8 -0.97 14.65 9.51
N LEU A 9 -2.28 14.41 9.41
CA LEU A 9 -3.30 15.25 10.03
C LEU A 9 -3.47 14.98 11.55
N MET A 10 -2.86 13.90 12.05
CA MET A 10 -2.97 13.56 13.48
C MET A 10 -2.02 14.41 14.35
N PRO A 11 -2.43 14.83 15.56
CA PRO A 11 -1.58 15.57 16.47
C PRO A 11 -0.26 14.83 16.76
N GLY A 12 0.88 15.53 16.71
CA GLY A 12 2.21 14.98 16.96
C GLY A 12 2.79 14.17 15.81
N VAL A 13 2.19 14.24 14.63
CA VAL A 13 2.71 13.68 13.39
C VAL A 13 3.04 14.82 12.43
N GLN A 14 4.19 14.76 11.80
CA GLN A 14 4.64 15.74 10.81
C GLN A 14 4.99 15.04 9.50
N SER A 15 4.69 15.67 8.37
CA SER A 15 5.10 15.17 7.05
C SER A 15 6.61 15.29 6.89
N ALA A 16 7.21 14.36 6.18
CA ALA A 16 8.63 14.40 5.78
C ALA A 16 8.90 15.40 4.63
N GLY A 17 7.90 16.17 4.24
CA GLY A 17 7.99 17.20 3.20
C GLY A 17 6.86 17.09 2.16
N GLU A 18 6.74 18.12 1.33
CA GLU A 18 5.78 18.12 0.23
C GLU A 18 6.08 17.00 -0.76
N GLY A 19 5.06 16.28 -1.15
CA GLY A 19 5.21 15.15 -2.09
C GLY A 19 5.86 13.90 -1.48
N ASN A 20 6.11 13.85 -0.16
CA ASN A 20 6.66 12.69 0.51
C ASN A 20 5.61 12.04 1.41
N THR A 21 5.49 10.71 1.36
CA THR A 21 4.59 9.92 2.21
C THR A 21 5.20 9.53 3.55
N GLY A 22 6.49 9.78 3.76
CA GLY A 22 7.16 9.60 5.04
C GLY A 22 6.62 10.55 6.11
N PHE A 23 6.68 10.14 7.36
CA PHE A 23 6.18 10.94 8.47
C PHE A 23 7.06 10.77 9.72
N TYR A 24 7.15 11.87 10.47
CA TYR A 24 7.82 11.94 11.78
C TYR A 24 6.77 11.84 12.88
N VAL A 25 7.04 11.05 13.90
CA VAL A 25 6.16 10.95 15.06
C VAL A 25 6.93 11.35 16.30
N ARG A 26 6.46 12.41 17.00
CA ARG A 26 7.07 12.91 18.24
C ARG A 26 8.60 13.11 18.14
N GLY A 27 9.08 13.55 16.99
CA GLY A 27 10.50 13.79 16.73
C GLY A 27 11.29 12.57 16.24
N GLY A 28 10.69 11.37 16.21
CA GLY A 28 11.33 10.20 15.61
C GLY A 28 11.23 10.19 14.10
N GLY A 29 12.28 9.75 13.41
CA GLY A 29 12.39 9.72 11.95
C GLY A 29 11.48 8.69 11.29
N PRO A 30 11.29 8.79 9.95
CA PRO A 30 10.45 7.86 9.20
C PRO A 30 10.90 6.39 9.30
N ASP A 31 12.19 6.16 9.41
CA ASP A 31 12.82 4.84 9.60
C ASP A 31 12.60 4.24 10.98
N GLN A 32 12.18 5.07 11.95
CA GLN A 32 11.90 4.66 13.33
C GLN A 32 10.45 4.26 13.56
N ASN A 33 9.61 4.33 12.54
CA ASN A 33 8.22 3.88 12.58
C ASN A 33 8.13 2.41 12.14
N LEU A 34 7.45 1.56 12.90
CA LEU A 34 7.07 0.23 12.47
C LEU A 34 5.78 0.33 11.66
N ILE A 35 5.82 -0.09 10.41
CA ILE A 35 4.64 -0.10 9.55
C ILE A 35 4.29 -1.54 9.25
N LEU A 36 3.06 -1.92 9.59
CA LEU A 36 2.53 -3.27 9.41
C LEU A 36 1.36 -3.26 8.42
N LEU A 37 1.28 -4.28 7.61
CA LEU A 37 0.12 -4.60 6.78
C LEU A 37 -0.36 -6.00 7.15
N ASP A 38 -1.52 -6.10 7.79
CA ASP A 38 -2.04 -7.36 8.35
C ASP A 38 -0.97 -8.09 9.17
N GLU A 39 -0.32 -7.39 10.12
CA GLU A 39 0.75 -7.88 11.00
C GLU A 39 2.12 -8.12 10.33
N ALA A 40 2.20 -8.11 9.00
CA ALA A 40 3.45 -8.29 8.28
C ALA A 40 4.22 -6.96 8.13
N PRO A 41 5.52 -6.89 8.47
CA PRO A 41 6.30 -5.66 8.37
C PRO A 41 6.48 -5.20 6.93
N VAL A 42 6.24 -3.90 6.70
CA VAL A 42 6.50 -3.22 5.43
C VAL A 42 7.73 -2.34 5.58
N TYR A 43 8.86 -2.76 5.03
CA TYR A 43 10.12 -2.04 5.18
C TYR A 43 10.20 -0.76 4.35
N ASN A 44 9.63 -0.77 3.14
CA ASN A 44 9.52 0.41 2.30
C ASN A 44 8.04 0.67 2.00
N ALA A 45 7.48 1.65 2.71
CA ALA A 45 6.06 1.97 2.62
C ALA A 45 5.71 2.95 1.49
N SER A 46 6.65 3.20 0.56
CA SER A 46 6.46 4.20 -0.49
C SER A 46 6.95 3.75 -1.86
N HIS A 47 6.33 4.31 -2.90
CA HIS A 47 6.72 4.22 -4.29
C HIS A 47 7.32 5.54 -4.78
N LEU A 48 8.13 5.47 -5.85
CA LEU A 48 8.70 6.62 -6.54
C LEU A 48 9.35 7.61 -5.57
N LEU A 49 10.31 7.10 -4.76
CA LEU A 49 11.09 7.92 -3.82
C LEU A 49 10.26 8.64 -2.75
N GLY A 50 9.09 8.12 -2.42
CA GLY A 50 8.23 8.69 -1.37
C GLY A 50 6.97 9.41 -1.87
N PHE A 51 6.77 9.55 -3.16
CA PHE A 51 5.61 10.28 -3.70
C PHE A 51 4.27 9.59 -3.44
N PHE A 52 4.24 8.26 -3.42
CA PHE A 52 3.02 7.48 -3.22
C PHE A 52 3.23 6.44 -2.14
N SER A 53 2.23 6.22 -1.29
CA SER A 53 2.25 5.08 -0.38
C SER A 53 2.02 3.76 -1.13
N VAL A 54 2.54 2.67 -0.57
CA VAL A 54 2.28 1.31 -1.07
C VAL A 54 0.85 0.84 -0.81
N PHE A 55 0.09 1.56 0.01
CA PHE A 55 -1.25 1.17 0.43
C PHE A 55 -2.31 1.73 -0.52
N ASN A 56 -3.11 0.84 -1.11
CA ASN A 56 -4.28 1.25 -1.87
C ASN A 56 -5.45 1.48 -0.91
N ALA A 57 -5.97 2.72 -0.89
CA ALA A 57 -7.08 3.12 -0.02
C ALA A 57 -8.35 2.25 -0.19
N ASP A 58 -8.59 1.70 -1.38
CA ASP A 58 -9.75 0.83 -1.63
C ASP A 58 -9.62 -0.54 -0.95
N ALA A 59 -8.38 -0.97 -0.62
CA ALA A 59 -8.09 -2.22 0.05
C ALA A 59 -7.95 -2.09 1.57
N VAL A 60 -7.77 -0.88 2.09
CA VAL A 60 -7.57 -0.62 3.52
C VAL A 60 -8.92 -0.57 4.24
N LYS A 61 -9.02 -1.31 5.35
CA LYS A 61 -10.17 -1.32 6.26
C LYS A 61 -10.03 -0.30 7.37
N GLU A 62 -8.89 -0.34 8.05
CA GLU A 62 -8.58 0.53 9.18
C GLU A 62 -7.07 0.77 9.30
N MET A 63 -6.73 1.84 9.99
CA MET A 63 -5.36 2.19 10.37
C MET A 63 -5.33 2.62 11.80
N GLU A 64 -4.40 2.08 12.56
CA GLU A 64 -4.13 2.47 13.93
C GLU A 64 -2.70 2.97 14.09
N LEU A 65 -2.53 4.19 14.58
CA LEU A 65 -1.22 4.76 14.88
C LEU A 65 -0.99 4.81 16.37
N MET A 66 -0.13 3.94 16.89
CA MET A 66 0.32 3.91 18.26
C MET A 66 1.57 4.78 18.43
N LYS A 67 1.42 5.93 19.11
CA LYS A 67 2.49 6.93 19.33
C LYS A 67 3.16 6.83 20.69
N GLY A 68 2.72 5.93 21.54
CA GLY A 68 3.20 5.68 22.90
C GLY A 68 2.32 4.65 23.57
N GLY A 69 2.80 4.03 24.65
CA GLY A 69 2.11 2.89 25.25
C GLY A 69 2.07 1.67 24.32
N ILE A 70 3.10 1.53 23.48
CA ILE A 70 3.18 0.46 22.49
C ILE A 70 3.21 -0.88 23.22
N PRO A 71 2.30 -1.82 22.89
CA PRO A 71 2.30 -3.16 23.47
C PRO A 71 3.63 -3.90 23.23
N SER A 72 3.99 -4.79 24.14
CA SER A 72 5.27 -5.52 24.10
C SER A 72 5.44 -6.47 22.92
N GLU A 73 4.37 -6.79 22.24
CA GLU A 73 4.35 -7.59 21.01
C GLU A 73 4.97 -6.85 19.81
N TYR A 74 4.98 -5.52 19.85
CA TYR A 74 5.59 -4.69 18.81
C TYR A 74 6.99 -4.26 19.21
N GLY A 75 7.98 -4.65 18.43
CA GLY A 75 9.37 -4.32 18.66
C GLY A 75 10.12 -3.86 17.41
N GLY A 76 11.40 -3.56 17.57
CA GLY A 76 12.30 -3.26 16.45
C GLY A 76 12.24 -1.84 15.88
N ARG A 77 11.39 -0.95 16.44
CA ARG A 77 11.31 0.47 16.04
C ARG A 77 11.12 1.34 17.30
N LEU A 78 11.56 2.60 17.21
CA LEU A 78 11.70 3.48 18.39
C LEU A 78 10.62 4.54 18.52
N SER A 79 9.91 4.89 17.44
CA SER A 79 9.03 6.05 17.42
C SER A 79 7.55 5.69 17.54
N SER A 80 7.05 4.92 16.59
CA SER A 80 5.63 4.55 16.54
C SER A 80 5.40 3.21 15.87
N VAL A 81 4.18 2.69 16.02
CA VAL A 81 3.66 1.56 15.26
C VAL A 81 2.45 2.03 14.47
N LEU A 82 2.46 1.82 13.17
CA LEU A 82 1.33 1.99 12.28
C LEU A 82 0.84 0.61 11.85
N ASP A 83 -0.28 0.18 12.41
CA ASP A 83 -0.95 -1.06 12.03
C ASP A 83 -2.03 -0.77 11.00
N ILE A 84 -1.91 -1.38 9.82
CA ILE A 84 -2.84 -1.22 8.70
C ILE A 84 -3.48 -2.57 8.42
N LYS A 85 -4.80 -2.63 8.50
CA LYS A 85 -5.55 -3.85 8.20
C LYS A 85 -6.29 -3.73 6.88
N MET A 86 -6.17 -4.77 6.07
CA MET A 86 -6.88 -4.88 4.79
C MET A 86 -8.33 -5.31 5.00
N ASN A 87 -9.19 -4.89 4.06
CA ASN A 87 -10.54 -5.44 3.94
C ASN A 87 -10.51 -6.96 3.77
N GLU A 88 -11.50 -7.64 4.33
CA GLU A 88 -11.62 -9.10 4.30
C GLU A 88 -12.32 -9.62 3.03
N GLY A 89 -12.71 -8.71 2.14
CA GLY A 89 -13.54 -9.02 0.97
C GLY A 89 -15.05 -9.09 1.31
N ASN A 90 -15.87 -8.97 0.28
CA ASN A 90 -17.31 -8.99 0.42
C ASN A 90 -17.84 -10.44 0.45
N GLN A 91 -18.48 -10.84 1.54
CA GLN A 91 -19.02 -12.19 1.71
C GLN A 91 -20.40 -12.41 1.07
N ARG A 92 -21.04 -11.36 0.56
CA ARG A 92 -22.43 -11.44 0.04
C ARG A 92 -22.50 -11.36 -1.47
N LYS A 93 -21.72 -10.46 -2.07
CA LYS A 93 -21.76 -10.19 -3.50
C LYS A 93 -20.37 -9.78 -4.02
N THR A 94 -20.13 -10.02 -5.29
CA THR A 94 -18.97 -9.45 -5.97
C THR A 94 -19.12 -7.94 -6.09
N THR A 95 -18.09 -7.22 -5.69
CA THR A 95 -17.99 -5.77 -5.78
C THR A 95 -16.72 -5.43 -6.53
N VAL A 96 -16.84 -4.55 -7.52
CA VAL A 96 -15.71 -4.04 -8.28
C VAL A 96 -15.65 -2.53 -8.10
N LYS A 97 -14.51 -2.04 -7.67
CA LYS A 97 -14.21 -0.61 -7.55
C LYS A 97 -13.04 -0.31 -8.48
N GLY A 98 -13.10 0.77 -9.21
CA GLY A 98 -12.01 1.18 -10.10
C GLY A 98 -11.94 2.68 -10.24
N GLY A 99 -10.77 3.14 -10.65
CA GLY A 99 -10.53 4.56 -10.93
C GLY A 99 -9.46 4.72 -11.98
N LEU A 100 -9.75 5.56 -12.97
CA LEU A 100 -8.79 6.00 -13.97
C LEU A 100 -8.49 7.48 -13.70
N GLY A 101 -7.26 7.77 -13.35
CA GLY A 101 -6.77 9.13 -13.17
C GLY A 101 -5.76 9.48 -14.27
N LEU A 102 -5.30 10.73 -14.28
CA LEU A 102 -4.30 11.19 -15.27
C LEU A 102 -2.94 10.47 -15.11
N ILE A 103 -2.57 10.12 -13.88
CA ILE A 103 -1.23 9.59 -13.57
C ILE A 103 -1.27 8.10 -13.21
N ALA A 104 -2.39 7.64 -12.66
CA ALA A 104 -2.51 6.27 -12.15
C ALA A 104 -3.92 5.70 -12.37
N SER A 105 -3.97 4.39 -12.53
CA SER A 105 -5.22 3.61 -12.49
C SER A 105 -5.18 2.62 -11.33
N ARG A 106 -6.36 2.27 -10.83
CA ARG A 106 -6.55 1.27 -9.79
C ARG A 106 -7.79 0.43 -10.05
N LEU A 107 -7.73 -0.80 -9.59
CA LEU A 107 -8.85 -1.74 -9.65
C LEU A 107 -8.85 -2.59 -8.39
N THR A 108 -10.00 -2.72 -7.76
CA THR A 108 -10.21 -3.57 -6.58
C THR A 108 -11.42 -4.45 -6.80
N ILE A 109 -11.26 -5.72 -6.57
CA ILE A 109 -12.31 -6.74 -6.69
C ILE A 109 -12.45 -7.43 -5.35
N GLU A 110 -13.66 -7.44 -4.82
CA GLU A 110 -14.05 -8.15 -3.60
C GLU A 110 -15.14 -9.16 -3.96
N SER A 111 -15.04 -10.39 -3.51
CA SER A 111 -16.04 -11.41 -3.82
C SER A 111 -16.09 -12.50 -2.76
N PRO A 112 -17.26 -13.10 -2.51
CA PRO A 112 -17.32 -14.41 -1.89
C PRO A 112 -16.70 -15.46 -2.80
N PHE A 113 -16.21 -16.56 -2.24
CA PHE A 113 -15.84 -17.73 -3.04
C PHE A 113 -17.08 -18.40 -3.62
N PHE A 114 -16.88 -19.16 -4.69
CA PHE A 114 -17.96 -19.88 -5.38
C PHE A 114 -18.18 -21.28 -4.79
N GLY A 115 -19.37 -21.84 -5.04
CA GLY A 115 -19.71 -23.20 -4.65
C GLY A 115 -19.95 -23.37 -3.13
N ALA A 116 -19.57 -24.51 -2.59
CA ALA A 116 -19.82 -24.90 -1.19
C ALA A 116 -19.15 -24.00 -0.15
N THR A 117 -18.20 -23.18 -0.55
CA THR A 117 -17.47 -22.25 0.34
C THR A 117 -17.99 -20.82 0.30
N LYS A 118 -19.06 -20.54 -0.44
CA LYS A 118 -19.60 -19.20 -0.67
C LYS A 118 -19.84 -18.40 0.61
N ASP A 119 -20.40 -19.06 1.65
CA ASP A 119 -20.75 -18.41 2.91
C ASP A 119 -19.63 -18.46 3.96
N LYS A 120 -18.50 -19.12 3.63
CA LYS A 120 -17.37 -19.32 4.54
C LYS A 120 -16.14 -18.58 4.15
N ALA A 121 -16.02 -18.18 2.89
CA ALA A 121 -14.81 -17.56 2.39
C ALA A 121 -15.09 -16.36 1.51
N SER A 122 -14.20 -15.39 1.58
CA SER A 122 -14.18 -14.21 0.73
C SER A 122 -12.74 -13.83 0.38
N PHE A 123 -12.61 -13.03 -0.66
CA PHE A 123 -11.32 -12.48 -1.04
C PHE A 123 -11.43 -11.02 -1.48
N ILE A 124 -10.34 -10.34 -1.39
CA ILE A 124 -10.08 -9.04 -2.01
C ILE A 124 -8.78 -9.12 -2.79
N VAL A 125 -8.80 -8.56 -3.99
CA VAL A 125 -7.60 -8.32 -4.81
C VAL A 125 -7.64 -6.87 -5.26
N SER A 126 -6.57 -6.17 -5.06
CA SER A 126 -6.44 -4.76 -5.43
C SER A 126 -5.13 -4.53 -6.14
N GLY A 127 -5.20 -3.94 -7.33
CA GLY A 127 -4.03 -3.58 -8.11
C GLY A 127 -4.04 -2.10 -8.48
N ARG A 128 -2.85 -1.53 -8.58
CA ARG A 128 -2.64 -0.15 -8.99
C ARG A 128 -1.42 -0.06 -9.91
N ARG A 129 -1.49 0.85 -10.88
CA ARG A 129 -0.36 1.17 -11.74
C ARG A 129 -0.34 2.67 -12.04
N THR A 130 0.86 3.26 -11.98
CA THR A 130 1.11 4.60 -12.54
C THR A 130 1.64 4.47 -13.97
N TYR A 131 1.41 5.51 -14.75
CA TYR A 131 1.84 5.60 -16.14
C TYR A 131 2.35 7.00 -16.50
N ALA A 132 3.09 7.60 -15.57
CA ALA A 132 3.73 8.90 -15.78
C ALA A 132 4.69 8.87 -16.99
N ASP A 133 5.30 7.74 -17.27
CA ASP A 133 6.15 7.49 -18.45
C ASP A 133 5.42 7.73 -19.78
N ILE A 134 4.10 7.52 -19.86
CA ILE A 134 3.32 7.79 -21.07
C ILE A 134 3.34 9.29 -21.43
N PHE A 135 3.24 10.14 -20.42
CA PHE A 135 3.31 11.60 -20.62
C PHE A 135 4.71 12.08 -20.96
N LEU A 136 5.73 11.42 -20.41
CA LEU A 136 7.13 11.74 -20.72
C LEU A 136 7.45 11.46 -22.20
N LYS A 137 6.86 10.44 -22.81
CA LYS A 137 7.00 10.17 -24.25
C LYS A 137 6.49 11.28 -25.15
N ALA A 138 5.53 12.08 -24.67
CA ALA A 138 5.00 13.23 -25.38
C ALA A 138 5.75 14.54 -25.09
N ALA A 139 6.79 14.51 -24.23
CA ALA A 139 7.57 15.68 -23.89
C ALA A 139 8.34 16.25 -25.11
N PRO A 140 8.49 17.57 -25.22
CA PRO A 140 9.32 18.19 -26.27
C PRO A 140 10.79 17.78 -26.17
N ASP A 141 11.31 17.61 -24.96
CA ASP A 141 12.68 17.19 -24.70
C ASP A 141 12.86 15.69 -24.95
N THR A 142 13.77 15.36 -25.86
CA THR A 142 14.06 13.98 -26.27
C THR A 142 14.68 13.16 -25.14
N SER A 143 15.41 13.79 -24.21
CA SER A 143 16.01 13.10 -23.06
C SER A 143 14.97 12.54 -22.09
N LEU A 144 13.79 13.18 -22.03
CA LEU A 144 12.67 12.74 -21.21
C LEU A 144 11.84 11.63 -21.85
N ARG A 145 11.88 11.49 -23.18
CA ARG A 145 11.10 10.46 -23.90
C ARG A 145 11.53 9.05 -23.59
N ASP A 146 12.80 8.85 -23.30
CA ASP A 146 13.39 7.56 -22.94
C ASP A 146 13.37 7.28 -21.44
N ALA A 147 12.85 8.26 -20.65
CA ALA A 147 12.71 8.09 -19.22
C ALA A 147 11.57 7.10 -18.89
N LYS A 148 11.86 6.19 -17.97
CA LYS A 148 10.88 5.27 -17.40
C LYS A 148 10.59 5.71 -15.96
N LEU A 149 9.33 6.00 -15.68
CA LEU A 149 8.89 6.44 -14.35
C LEU A 149 7.50 5.85 -14.07
N TYR A 150 7.49 4.66 -13.51
CA TYR A 150 6.23 4.00 -13.15
C TYR A 150 6.42 3.04 -11.99
N PHE A 151 5.34 2.76 -11.30
CA PHE A 151 5.24 1.61 -10.41
C PHE A 151 3.95 0.85 -10.66
N TYR A 152 3.92 -0.36 -10.17
CA TYR A 152 2.70 -1.14 -10.03
C TYR A 152 2.75 -1.92 -8.74
N ASP A 153 1.57 -2.12 -8.15
CA ASP A 153 1.40 -2.89 -6.94
C ASP A 153 0.16 -3.79 -7.01
N LEU A 154 0.20 -4.82 -6.22
CA LEU A 154 -0.86 -5.79 -6.04
C LEU A 154 -0.97 -6.12 -4.55
N SER A 155 -2.18 -6.03 -4.01
CA SER A 155 -2.52 -6.50 -2.68
C SER A 155 -3.61 -7.54 -2.78
N ALA A 156 -3.51 -8.60 -2.01
CA ALA A 156 -4.53 -9.64 -1.96
C ALA A 156 -4.71 -10.15 -0.53
N LYS A 157 -5.95 -10.45 -0.16
CA LYS A 157 -6.30 -11.11 1.09
C LYS A 157 -7.41 -12.12 0.89
N VAL A 158 -7.25 -13.27 1.48
CA VAL A 158 -8.26 -14.33 1.53
C VAL A 158 -8.64 -14.54 2.99
N ASN A 159 -9.93 -14.67 3.23
CA ASN A 159 -10.52 -14.97 4.51
C ASN A 159 -11.30 -16.28 4.40
N TYR A 160 -11.07 -17.19 5.33
CA TYR A 160 -11.77 -18.46 5.41
C TYR A 160 -12.24 -18.77 6.83
N LYS A 161 -13.54 -18.92 7.02
CA LYS A 161 -14.16 -19.31 8.27
C LYS A 161 -14.17 -20.84 8.40
N LEU A 162 -13.31 -21.38 9.25
CA LEU A 162 -13.27 -22.82 9.53
C LEU A 162 -14.50 -23.29 10.30
N ASN A 163 -14.84 -22.53 11.36
CA ASN A 163 -16.00 -22.73 12.23
C ASN A 163 -16.36 -21.39 12.91
N ASP A 164 -17.32 -21.39 13.84
CA ASP A 164 -17.77 -20.14 14.47
C ASP A 164 -16.70 -19.43 15.31
N ASN A 165 -15.71 -20.18 15.80
CA ASN A 165 -14.68 -19.66 16.68
C ASN A 165 -13.31 -19.46 15.97
N ASN A 166 -13.14 -20.00 14.75
CA ASN A 166 -11.84 -19.98 14.07
C ASN A 166 -11.95 -19.46 12.63
N ARG A 167 -11.07 -18.54 12.30
CA ARG A 167 -10.88 -18.00 10.95
C ARG A 167 -9.42 -18.04 10.58
N ILE A 168 -9.14 -18.23 9.31
CA ILE A 168 -7.81 -18.14 8.72
C ILE A 168 -7.81 -16.98 7.75
N PHE A 169 -6.74 -16.19 7.81
CA PHE A 169 -6.46 -15.12 6.87
C PHE A 169 -5.13 -15.42 6.19
N LEU A 170 -5.09 -15.15 4.90
CA LEU A 170 -3.86 -15.11 4.15
C LEU A 170 -3.85 -13.78 3.38
N SER A 171 -2.87 -12.94 3.67
CA SER A 171 -2.70 -11.66 2.99
C SER A 171 -1.31 -11.56 2.37
N GLY A 172 -1.18 -10.75 1.34
CA GLY A 172 0.10 -10.50 0.72
C GLY A 172 0.07 -9.21 -0.10
N TYR A 173 1.24 -8.60 -0.21
CA TYR A 173 1.50 -7.42 -0.99
C TYR A 173 2.72 -7.67 -1.89
N PHE A 174 2.64 -7.17 -3.10
CA PHE A 174 3.74 -7.09 -4.04
C PHE A 174 3.75 -5.72 -4.70
N GLY A 175 4.90 -5.06 -4.73
CA GLY A 175 5.09 -3.79 -5.41
C GLY A 175 6.41 -3.75 -6.16
N ARG A 176 6.43 -3.03 -7.28
CA ARG A 176 7.66 -2.80 -8.06
C ARG A 176 7.68 -1.39 -8.61
N ASP A 177 8.82 -0.75 -8.44
CA ASP A 177 9.15 0.57 -8.95
C ASP A 177 10.18 0.47 -10.06
N VAL A 178 10.01 1.26 -11.10
CA VAL A 178 10.95 1.40 -12.20
C VAL A 178 11.22 2.87 -12.43
N PHE A 179 12.51 3.22 -12.33
CA PHE A 179 13.03 4.55 -12.55
C PHE A 179 14.27 4.46 -13.44
N ALA A 180 14.25 5.09 -14.60
CA ALA A 180 15.41 5.15 -15.48
C ALA A 180 15.37 6.44 -16.31
N PHE A 181 16.56 7.00 -16.53
CA PHE A 181 16.78 8.12 -17.45
C PHE A 181 17.77 7.69 -18.54
N GLY A 182 17.26 7.45 -19.74
CA GLY A 182 18.05 6.96 -20.87
C GLY A 182 18.84 5.69 -20.51
N ASP A 183 20.01 5.56 -21.12
CA ASP A 183 20.95 4.46 -20.84
C ASP A 183 21.94 4.76 -19.71
N SER A 184 21.89 5.98 -19.14
CA SER A 184 22.93 6.49 -18.24
C SER A 184 22.66 6.18 -16.77
N PHE A 185 21.41 6.11 -16.35
CA PHE A 185 21.04 5.91 -14.95
C PHE A 185 19.67 5.29 -14.82
N GLY A 186 19.57 4.26 -14.01
CA GLY A 186 18.29 3.66 -13.70
C GLY A 186 18.42 2.70 -12.53
N PHE A 187 17.34 2.54 -11.79
CA PHE A 187 17.19 1.50 -10.79
C PHE A 187 15.75 0.97 -10.80
N ASN A 188 15.65 -0.26 -10.35
CA ASN A 188 14.36 -0.85 -10.15
C ASN A 188 14.41 -1.69 -8.88
N TRP A 189 13.39 -1.55 -8.04
CA TRP A 189 13.28 -2.33 -6.82
C TRP A 189 11.85 -2.86 -6.65
N GLY A 190 11.73 -3.89 -5.83
CA GLY A 190 10.45 -4.47 -5.45
C GLY A 190 10.34 -4.63 -3.94
N ASN A 191 9.12 -4.70 -3.46
CA ASN A 191 8.79 -4.98 -2.08
C ASN A 191 7.69 -6.05 -2.03
N THR A 192 7.88 -7.04 -1.17
CA THR A 192 6.91 -8.11 -0.95
C THR A 192 6.78 -8.36 0.54
N THR A 193 5.55 -8.46 1.02
CA THR A 193 5.25 -8.81 2.41
C THR A 193 3.98 -9.66 2.48
N GLY A 194 3.85 -10.45 3.52
CA GLY A 194 2.69 -11.33 3.73
C GLY A 194 2.84 -12.19 4.98
#